data_91baea68bf9b2dd4d2335c81076bb6aa
#
_entry.id   91baea68bf9b2dd4d2335c81076bb6aa
#
_cell.length_a   1.000
_cell.length_b   1.000
_cell.length_c   1.000
_cell.angle_alpha   90.00
_cell.angle_beta   90.00
_cell.angle_gamma   90.00
#
_symmetry.space_group_name_H-M   'P 1'
#
loop_
_entity.id
_entity.type
_entity.pdbx_description
1 polymer ?
#
loop_
_entity_poly.entity_id
_entity_poly.type
_entity_poly.pdbx_seq_one_letter_code
_entity_poly.pdbx_strand_id
1 'polypeptide(L)'
;MSANTRAAVTRTLSKGKRGLRRSLHFVPGGNDRMFEKALALSADSLILDLEDSVTPGNKIAAREHVCQWIKETDFGDQECLVRINPQDTTWGSDDLRAIMEVLPDGFVLPKVASQQDVDYIDGVITELEQQQGVEVGAVSLILIGTEVPAAIFNLHQMAHSERVEGITWGAEDLSGAIGAKAKRDENGNYLEVFNFVRSTCLLAAVACNAQPIDAVYVDIKNPEGLARECKTGADMGFTGKITIHPSQIEIVNSAFTPTQAEIDEANELIAAFEEYEKAGKMAFTFRGQMAVSYTHLTLPTICSV
;
A
#
# COMPACT_ATOMS: atom_id res chain seq x y z
N MET A 1 -34.09 -25.77 9.23
CA MET A 1 -32.75 -25.23 9.05
C MET A 1 -32.69 -24.64 7.66
N SER A 2 -32.90 -23.34 7.54
CA SER A 2 -32.91 -22.62 6.26
C SER A 2 -31.46 -22.25 5.96
N ALA A 3 -30.84 -22.90 5.00
CA ALA A 3 -29.57 -22.46 4.44
C ALA A 3 -29.84 -21.18 3.64
N ASN A 4 -29.50 -20.05 4.23
CA ASN A 4 -29.49 -18.76 3.55
C ASN A 4 -28.27 -18.77 2.61
N THR A 5 -28.46 -19.25 1.38
CA THR A 5 -27.45 -19.12 0.32
C THR A 5 -27.40 -17.65 -0.05
N ARG A 6 -26.44 -16.88 0.53
CA ARG A 6 -26.13 -15.55 0.01
C ARG A 6 -25.74 -15.70 -1.46
N ALA A 7 -26.33 -14.89 -2.30
CA ALA A 7 -25.94 -14.83 -3.71
C ALA A 7 -24.47 -14.36 -3.79
N ALA A 8 -23.67 -15.04 -4.61
CA ALA A 8 -22.29 -14.62 -4.84
C ALA A 8 -22.26 -13.17 -5.35
N VAL A 9 -21.44 -12.34 -4.72
CA VAL A 9 -21.24 -10.95 -5.16
C VAL A 9 -20.43 -10.98 -6.45
N THR A 10 -21.00 -10.50 -7.53
CA THR A 10 -20.28 -10.40 -8.81
C THR A 10 -19.41 -9.14 -8.75
N ARG A 11 -18.11 -9.30 -8.53
CA ARG A 11 -17.14 -8.19 -8.56
C ARG A 11 -16.77 -7.89 -10.01
N THR A 12 -16.83 -6.61 -10.36
CA THR A 12 -16.35 -6.11 -11.64
C THR A 12 -15.08 -5.31 -11.39
N LEU A 13 -13.94 -5.89 -11.72
CA LEU A 13 -12.65 -5.22 -11.65
C LEU A 13 -12.38 -4.44 -12.93
N SER A 14 -11.77 -3.28 -12.81
CA SER A 14 -11.30 -2.49 -13.96
C SER A 14 -10.00 -1.78 -13.62
N LYS A 15 -9.07 -1.75 -14.59
CA LYS A 15 -7.79 -1.04 -14.46
C LYS A 15 -8.05 0.45 -14.17
N GLY A 16 -7.32 1.01 -13.20
CA GLY A 16 -7.28 2.44 -12.93
C GLY A 16 -8.47 3.04 -12.16
N LYS A 17 -9.44 2.24 -11.70
CA LYS A 17 -10.54 2.73 -10.83
C LYS A 17 -10.28 2.36 -9.37
N ARG A 18 -9.24 2.92 -8.79
CA ARG A 18 -8.95 2.68 -7.39
C ARG A 18 -9.14 3.95 -6.59
N GLY A 19 -9.72 3.78 -5.41
CA GLY A 19 -9.90 4.86 -4.46
C GLY A 19 -8.58 5.30 -3.81
N LEU A 20 -8.69 6.15 -2.81
CA LEU A 20 -7.57 6.55 -1.98
C LEU A 20 -7.00 5.35 -1.22
N ARG A 21 -5.68 5.35 -0.98
CA ARG A 21 -4.98 4.38 -0.13
C ARG A 21 -4.19 5.10 0.95
N ARG A 22 -4.87 5.83 1.84
CA ARG A 22 -4.22 6.49 2.99
C ARG A 22 -3.89 5.48 4.07
N SER A 23 -4.84 4.60 4.40
CA SER A 23 -4.66 3.52 5.36
C SER A 23 -4.92 2.16 4.75
N LEU A 24 -3.91 1.28 4.82
CA LEU A 24 -4.01 -0.11 4.40
C LEU A 24 -3.97 -0.97 5.66
N HIS A 25 -5.10 -1.59 6.02
CA HIS A 25 -5.25 -2.27 7.32
C HIS A 25 -5.10 -3.78 7.20
N PHE A 26 -4.13 -4.34 7.94
CA PHE A 26 -3.95 -5.79 8.02
C PHE A 26 -5.07 -6.47 8.79
N VAL A 27 -5.62 -7.53 8.22
CA VAL A 27 -6.64 -8.41 8.79
C VAL A 27 -6.14 -9.84 8.74
N PRO A 28 -5.89 -10.53 9.88
CA PRO A 28 -5.43 -11.91 9.88
C PRO A 28 -6.41 -12.85 9.18
N GLY A 29 -5.91 -13.65 8.24
CA GLY A 29 -6.68 -14.68 7.54
C GLY A 29 -7.20 -15.74 8.51
N GLY A 30 -8.47 -16.12 8.37
CA GLY A 30 -9.12 -17.10 9.24
C GLY A 30 -9.61 -16.56 10.59
N ASN A 31 -9.67 -15.24 10.79
CA ASN A 31 -10.26 -14.63 11.98
C ASN A 31 -11.53 -13.83 11.64
N ASP A 32 -12.67 -14.53 11.55
CA ASP A 32 -13.96 -13.95 11.15
C ASP A 32 -14.33 -12.72 11.98
N ARG A 33 -14.10 -12.75 13.28
CA ARG A 33 -14.44 -11.62 14.16
C ARG A 33 -13.62 -10.35 13.85
N MET A 34 -12.35 -10.51 13.49
CA MET A 34 -11.50 -9.37 13.10
C MET A 34 -11.88 -8.88 11.72
N PHE A 35 -12.20 -9.79 10.80
CA PHE A 35 -12.68 -9.45 9.46
C PHE A 35 -14.00 -8.68 9.50
N GLU A 36 -15.03 -9.18 10.19
CA GLU A 36 -16.31 -8.46 10.34
C GLU A 36 -16.15 -7.07 10.94
N LYS A 37 -15.24 -6.92 11.92
CA LYS A 37 -14.96 -5.60 12.48
C LYS A 37 -14.24 -4.69 11.47
N ALA A 38 -13.33 -5.22 10.68
CA ALA A 38 -12.56 -4.44 9.72
C ALA A 38 -13.43 -3.82 8.63
N LEU A 39 -14.50 -4.49 8.21
CA LEU A 39 -15.48 -3.95 7.26
C LEU A 39 -16.21 -2.69 7.75
N ALA A 40 -16.29 -2.48 9.06
CA ALA A 40 -16.90 -1.29 9.65
C ALA A 40 -15.91 -0.16 9.94
N LEU A 41 -14.62 -0.34 9.62
CA LEU A 41 -13.58 0.66 9.84
C LEU A 41 -13.51 1.61 8.62
N SER A 42 -13.00 2.80 8.85
CA SER A 42 -12.71 3.80 7.81
C SER A 42 -11.39 3.59 7.08
N ALA A 43 -10.86 2.36 7.06
CA ALA A 43 -9.67 2.03 6.27
C ALA A 43 -9.99 2.09 4.78
N ASP A 44 -9.10 2.69 3.98
CA ASP A 44 -9.27 2.76 2.53
C ASP A 44 -9.04 1.39 1.88
N SER A 45 -8.09 0.60 2.41
CA SER A 45 -7.82 -0.77 1.93
C SER A 45 -7.75 -1.76 3.10
N LEU A 46 -8.25 -2.96 2.88
CA LEU A 46 -8.06 -4.10 3.79
C LEU A 46 -7.07 -5.08 3.17
N ILE A 47 -6.03 -5.46 3.94
CA ILE A 47 -5.07 -6.48 3.55
C ILE A 47 -5.41 -7.77 4.29
N LEU A 48 -6.06 -8.72 3.59
CA LEU A 48 -6.34 -10.04 4.13
C LEU A 48 -5.05 -10.85 4.12
N ASP A 49 -4.54 -11.19 5.31
CA ASP A 49 -3.19 -11.71 5.46
C ASP A 49 -3.15 -13.23 5.54
N LEU A 50 -2.43 -13.86 4.60
CA LEU A 50 -2.14 -15.31 4.61
C LEU A 50 -0.71 -15.63 5.08
N GLU A 51 0.11 -14.59 5.33
CA GLU A 51 1.52 -14.75 5.70
C GLU A 51 1.71 -14.76 7.22
N ASP A 52 2.39 -13.78 7.79
CA ASP A 52 2.91 -13.79 9.15
C ASP A 52 1.85 -13.93 10.25
N SER A 53 0.64 -13.47 10.00
CA SER A 53 -0.46 -13.62 10.99
C SER A 53 -1.04 -15.02 11.06
N VAL A 54 -0.64 -15.94 10.16
CA VAL A 54 -1.18 -17.29 10.05
C VAL A 54 -0.09 -18.32 10.32
N THR A 55 -0.32 -19.20 11.30
CA THR A 55 0.63 -20.28 11.60
C THR A 55 0.70 -21.30 10.46
N PRO A 56 1.83 -22.01 10.28
CA PRO A 56 2.01 -22.99 9.18
C PRO A 56 0.89 -24.01 9.09
N GLY A 57 0.39 -24.54 10.21
CA GLY A 57 -0.68 -25.53 10.23
C GLY A 57 -2.05 -25.01 9.80
N ASN A 58 -2.23 -23.67 9.78
CA ASN A 58 -3.50 -23.03 9.45
C ASN A 58 -3.51 -22.36 8.07
N LYS A 59 -2.40 -22.38 7.32
CA LYS A 59 -2.27 -21.70 6.03
C LYS A 59 -3.37 -22.07 5.02
N ILE A 60 -3.66 -23.37 4.89
CA ILE A 60 -4.69 -23.87 3.96
C ILE A 60 -6.08 -23.41 4.39
N ALA A 61 -6.42 -23.56 5.67
CA ALA A 61 -7.72 -23.13 6.19
C ALA A 61 -7.90 -21.61 6.09
N ALA A 62 -6.86 -20.82 6.34
CA ALA A 62 -6.89 -19.37 6.19
C ALA A 62 -7.13 -18.95 4.73
N ARG A 63 -6.49 -19.63 3.75
CA ARG A 63 -6.73 -19.41 2.32
C ARG A 63 -8.20 -19.66 1.97
N GLU A 64 -8.77 -20.78 2.42
CA GLU A 64 -10.16 -21.12 2.19
C GLU A 64 -11.11 -20.08 2.78
N HIS A 65 -10.87 -19.62 4.02
CA HIS A 65 -11.64 -18.54 4.65
C HIS A 65 -11.55 -17.23 3.86
N VAL A 66 -10.35 -16.82 3.46
CA VAL A 66 -10.16 -15.58 2.68
C VAL A 66 -10.87 -15.67 1.33
N CYS A 67 -10.79 -16.82 0.63
CA CYS A 67 -11.58 -17.05 -0.59
C CYS A 67 -13.08 -16.91 -0.34
N GLN A 68 -13.58 -17.47 0.77
CA GLN A 68 -15.00 -17.37 1.13
C GLN A 68 -15.38 -15.92 1.44
N TRP A 69 -14.59 -15.19 2.23
CA TRP A 69 -14.84 -13.78 2.54
C TRP A 69 -14.95 -12.94 1.29
N ILE A 70 -14.02 -13.08 0.33
CA ILE A 70 -14.04 -12.31 -0.91
C ILE A 70 -15.29 -12.63 -1.76
N LYS A 71 -15.71 -13.90 -1.81
CA LYS A 71 -16.92 -14.32 -2.55
C LYS A 71 -18.23 -13.80 -1.95
N GLU A 72 -18.30 -13.68 -0.62
CA GLU A 72 -19.55 -13.45 0.09
C GLU A 72 -19.71 -11.99 0.59
N THR A 73 -18.67 -11.16 0.46
CA THR A 73 -18.64 -9.82 1.04
C THR A 73 -18.67 -8.74 -0.02
N ASP A 74 -19.54 -7.77 0.15
CA ASP A 74 -19.45 -6.49 -0.52
C ASP A 74 -18.53 -5.56 0.31
N PHE A 75 -17.37 -5.22 -0.23
CA PHE A 75 -16.40 -4.35 0.44
C PHE A 75 -16.76 -2.86 0.32
N GLY A 76 -17.80 -2.50 -0.46
CA GLY A 76 -18.19 -1.12 -0.69
C GLY A 76 -17.04 -0.33 -1.33
N ASP A 77 -16.64 0.78 -0.68
CA ASP A 77 -15.53 1.62 -1.13
C ASP A 77 -14.14 1.13 -0.67
N GLN A 78 -14.08 0.10 0.20
CA GLN A 78 -12.81 -0.45 0.67
C GLN A 78 -12.18 -1.34 -0.40
N GLU A 79 -10.90 -1.11 -0.70
CA GLU A 79 -10.11 -1.98 -1.54
C GLU A 79 -9.79 -3.29 -0.81
N CYS A 80 -9.98 -4.43 -1.49
CA CYS A 80 -9.68 -5.76 -0.97
C CYS A 80 -8.35 -6.28 -1.52
N LEU A 81 -7.32 -6.22 -0.71
CA LEU A 81 -5.99 -6.75 -1.01
C LEU A 81 -5.74 -8.05 -0.27
N VAL A 82 -4.91 -8.93 -0.82
CA VAL A 82 -4.49 -10.16 -0.15
C VAL A 82 -2.97 -10.23 -0.08
N ARG A 83 -2.42 -10.31 1.13
CA ARG A 83 -1.00 -10.66 1.29
C ARG A 83 -0.85 -12.18 1.24
N ILE A 84 -0.23 -12.67 0.18
CA ILE A 84 0.06 -14.10 -0.02
C ILE A 84 1.39 -14.49 0.63
N ASN A 85 1.62 -15.78 0.80
CA ASN A 85 2.93 -16.28 1.21
C ASN A 85 3.98 -16.06 0.11
N PRO A 86 5.27 -15.90 0.45
CA PRO A 86 6.35 -15.80 -0.53
C PRO A 86 6.37 -16.97 -1.51
N GLN A 87 6.75 -16.71 -2.76
CA GLN A 87 6.69 -17.72 -3.83
C GLN A 87 7.70 -18.88 -3.68
N ASP A 88 8.73 -18.69 -2.90
CA ASP A 88 9.71 -19.73 -2.54
C ASP A 88 9.21 -20.67 -1.42
N THR A 89 8.01 -20.41 -0.88
CA THR A 89 7.33 -21.29 0.09
C THR A 89 6.42 -22.30 -0.60
N THR A 90 6.04 -23.35 0.12
CA THR A 90 5.09 -24.36 -0.37
C THR A 90 3.67 -23.82 -0.53
N TRP A 91 3.35 -22.62 -0.06
CA TRP A 91 2.01 -22.02 -0.07
C TRP A 91 1.81 -20.94 -1.13
N GLY A 92 2.88 -20.21 -1.49
CA GLY A 92 2.77 -18.98 -2.28
C GLY A 92 2.07 -19.15 -3.63
N SER A 93 2.45 -20.17 -4.41
CA SER A 93 1.83 -20.43 -5.71
C SER A 93 0.36 -20.87 -5.58
N ASP A 94 0.04 -21.66 -4.56
CA ASP A 94 -1.33 -22.09 -4.32
C ASP A 94 -2.21 -20.94 -3.82
N ASP A 95 -1.66 -20.04 -2.96
CA ASP A 95 -2.35 -18.83 -2.52
C ASP A 95 -2.72 -17.97 -3.72
N LEU A 96 -1.74 -17.67 -4.58
CA LEU A 96 -1.93 -16.84 -5.76
C LEU A 96 -3.07 -17.38 -6.64
N ARG A 97 -3.03 -18.67 -6.97
CA ARG A 97 -4.02 -19.28 -7.84
C ARG A 97 -5.41 -19.33 -7.22
N ALA A 98 -5.52 -19.76 -5.96
CA ALA A 98 -6.81 -19.87 -5.29
C ALA A 98 -7.47 -18.49 -5.08
N ILE A 99 -6.69 -17.47 -4.71
CA ILE A 99 -7.21 -16.11 -4.52
C ILE A 99 -7.60 -15.49 -5.86
N MET A 100 -6.89 -15.78 -6.95
CA MET A 100 -7.28 -15.31 -8.29
C MET A 100 -8.63 -15.86 -8.74
N GLU A 101 -9.06 -17.05 -8.30
CA GLU A 101 -10.41 -17.57 -8.59
C GLU A 101 -11.54 -16.69 -8.07
N VAL A 102 -11.27 -15.87 -7.05
CA VAL A 102 -12.25 -15.00 -6.40
C VAL A 102 -12.04 -13.50 -6.69
N LEU A 103 -11.02 -13.16 -7.48
CA LEU A 103 -10.71 -11.82 -8.00
C LEU A 103 -10.61 -10.76 -6.90
N PRO A 104 -9.49 -10.68 -6.16
CA PRO A 104 -9.20 -9.57 -5.26
C PRO A 104 -8.94 -8.29 -6.08
N ASP A 105 -8.94 -7.10 -5.46
CA ASP A 105 -8.50 -5.88 -6.13
C ASP A 105 -6.98 -5.87 -6.36
N GLY A 106 -6.23 -6.57 -5.53
CA GLY A 106 -4.79 -6.72 -5.70
C GLY A 106 -4.14 -7.66 -4.71
N PHE A 107 -2.84 -7.86 -4.89
CA PHE A 107 -1.98 -8.62 -3.99
C PHE A 107 -0.94 -7.73 -3.32
N VAL A 108 -0.64 -8.04 -2.07
CA VAL A 108 0.54 -7.53 -1.37
C VAL A 108 1.59 -8.64 -1.38
N LEU A 109 2.74 -8.34 -2.01
CA LEU A 109 3.81 -9.31 -2.20
C LEU A 109 4.91 -9.12 -1.16
N PRO A 110 5.06 -10.04 -0.19
CA PRO A 110 6.15 -10.01 0.75
C PRO A 110 7.42 -10.61 0.14
N LYS A 111 8.57 -10.25 0.69
CA LYS A 111 9.88 -10.88 0.49
C LYS A 111 10.31 -11.01 -0.98
N VAL A 112 9.81 -10.15 -1.86
CA VAL A 112 10.30 -10.04 -3.24
C VAL A 112 11.74 -9.55 -3.24
N ALA A 113 12.61 -10.17 -4.03
CA ALA A 113 14.04 -9.89 -4.06
C ALA A 113 14.53 -9.36 -5.41
N SER A 114 13.80 -9.63 -6.49
CA SER A 114 14.20 -9.34 -7.86
C SER A 114 13.02 -9.01 -8.78
N GLN A 115 13.35 -8.40 -9.93
CA GLN A 115 12.38 -8.21 -11.00
C GLN A 115 11.76 -9.55 -11.47
N GLN A 116 12.56 -10.60 -11.55
CA GLN A 116 12.08 -11.92 -11.97
C GLN A 116 10.96 -12.47 -11.09
N ASP A 117 11.00 -12.18 -9.78
CA ASP A 117 9.94 -12.59 -8.86
C ASP A 117 8.61 -11.89 -9.21
N VAL A 118 8.68 -10.60 -9.51
CA VAL A 118 7.50 -9.80 -9.90
C VAL A 118 7.00 -10.21 -11.27
N ASP A 119 7.89 -10.37 -12.25
CA ASP A 119 7.55 -10.78 -13.62
C ASP A 119 6.87 -12.15 -13.65
N TYR A 120 7.32 -13.08 -12.83
CA TYR A 120 6.68 -14.40 -12.69
C TYR A 120 5.24 -14.28 -12.18
N ILE A 121 5.02 -13.52 -11.12
CA ILE A 121 3.69 -13.32 -10.52
C ILE A 121 2.78 -12.57 -11.48
N ASP A 122 3.27 -11.51 -12.12
CA ASP A 122 2.52 -10.74 -13.14
C ASP A 122 2.10 -11.64 -14.30
N GLY A 123 2.99 -12.51 -14.79
CA GLY A 123 2.68 -13.48 -15.83
C GLY A 123 1.56 -14.45 -15.44
N VAL A 124 1.61 -14.98 -14.21
CA VAL A 124 0.57 -15.89 -13.70
C VAL A 124 -0.78 -15.16 -13.55
N ILE A 125 -0.78 -13.93 -13.02
CA ILE A 125 -2.01 -13.14 -12.87
C ILE A 125 -2.60 -12.83 -14.25
N THR A 126 -1.77 -12.42 -15.21
CA THR A 126 -2.19 -12.13 -16.59
C THR A 126 -2.85 -13.33 -17.25
N GLU A 127 -2.25 -14.52 -17.12
CA GLU A 127 -2.85 -15.77 -17.62
C GLU A 127 -4.23 -16.04 -17.00
N LEU A 128 -4.36 -15.87 -15.69
CA LEU A 128 -5.60 -16.14 -14.95
C LEU A 128 -6.68 -15.09 -15.24
N GLU A 129 -6.32 -13.80 -15.41
CA GLU A 129 -7.25 -12.76 -15.87
C GLU A 129 -7.82 -13.08 -17.25
N GLN A 130 -6.96 -13.51 -18.20
CA GLN A 130 -7.38 -13.90 -19.54
C GLN A 130 -8.31 -15.12 -19.51
N GLN A 131 -8.00 -16.15 -18.70
CA GLN A 131 -8.83 -17.35 -18.55
C GLN A 131 -10.22 -17.02 -17.99
N GLN A 132 -10.33 -16.02 -17.13
CA GLN A 132 -11.58 -15.60 -16.52
C GLN A 132 -12.30 -14.50 -17.30
N GLY A 133 -11.74 -14.00 -18.40
CA GLY A 133 -12.31 -12.92 -19.19
C GLY A 133 -12.30 -11.55 -18.49
N VAL A 134 -11.36 -11.37 -17.56
CA VAL A 134 -11.11 -10.10 -16.86
C VAL A 134 -10.10 -9.27 -17.66
N GLU A 135 -10.18 -7.97 -17.60
CA GLU A 135 -9.22 -7.05 -18.23
C GLU A 135 -7.82 -7.30 -17.67
N VAL A 136 -6.83 -7.48 -18.56
CA VAL A 136 -5.43 -7.65 -18.16
C VAL A 136 -4.92 -6.42 -17.44
N GLY A 137 -4.37 -6.59 -16.24
CA GLY A 137 -3.93 -5.51 -15.37
C GLY A 137 -5.01 -5.00 -14.41
N ALA A 138 -6.18 -5.64 -14.35
CA ALA A 138 -7.23 -5.28 -13.40
C ALA A 138 -6.87 -5.59 -11.95
N VAL A 139 -6.08 -6.64 -11.69
CA VAL A 139 -5.58 -6.98 -10.35
C VAL A 139 -4.22 -6.33 -10.12
N SER A 140 -4.08 -5.50 -9.09
CA SER A 140 -2.85 -4.75 -8.81
C SER A 140 -1.85 -5.51 -7.96
N LEU A 141 -0.63 -4.98 -7.90
CA LEU A 141 0.42 -5.42 -6.99
C LEU A 141 0.88 -4.26 -6.09
N ILE A 142 1.05 -4.56 -4.81
CA ILE A 142 1.77 -3.74 -3.84
C ILE A 142 2.97 -4.55 -3.35
N LEU A 143 4.17 -4.00 -3.47
CA LEU A 143 5.38 -4.68 -3.05
C LEU A 143 5.79 -4.27 -1.64
N ILE A 144 6.09 -5.26 -0.76
CA ILE A 144 6.89 -5.01 0.44
C ILE A 144 8.35 -5.20 0.03
N GLY A 145 8.90 -4.16 -0.61
CA GLY A 145 10.11 -4.28 -1.44
C GLY A 145 11.43 -4.27 -0.70
N THR A 146 11.46 -4.27 0.65
CA THR A 146 12.71 -4.07 1.40
C THR A 146 12.97 -5.09 2.51
N GLU A 147 12.16 -6.13 2.61
CA GLU A 147 12.33 -7.19 3.62
C GLU A 147 13.59 -8.02 3.37
N VAL A 148 13.98 -8.15 2.11
CA VAL A 148 15.21 -8.81 1.68
C VAL A 148 16.29 -7.76 1.40
N PRO A 149 17.48 -7.79 2.04
CA PRO A 149 18.50 -6.76 1.86
C PRO A 149 18.92 -6.54 0.40
N ALA A 150 19.01 -7.60 -0.40
CA ALA A 150 19.33 -7.48 -1.84
C ALA A 150 18.28 -6.71 -2.64
N ALA A 151 17.01 -6.78 -2.25
CA ALA A 151 15.90 -6.11 -2.89
C ALA A 151 16.04 -4.58 -2.86
N ILE A 152 16.61 -4.02 -1.78
CA ILE A 152 16.78 -2.57 -1.58
C ILE A 152 17.51 -1.93 -2.76
N PHE A 153 18.48 -2.63 -3.33
CA PHE A 153 19.29 -2.15 -4.47
C PHE A 153 18.61 -2.38 -5.84
N ASN A 154 17.49 -3.10 -5.88
CA ASN A 154 16.76 -3.47 -7.08
C ASN A 154 15.32 -2.92 -7.11
N LEU A 155 14.92 -2.10 -6.13
CA LEU A 155 13.53 -1.63 -5.96
C LEU A 155 12.91 -1.07 -7.24
N HIS A 156 13.62 -0.17 -7.93
CA HIS A 156 13.13 0.46 -9.15
C HIS A 156 12.98 -0.52 -10.33
N GLN A 157 13.76 -1.61 -10.35
CA GLN A 157 13.62 -2.65 -11.36
C GLN A 157 12.41 -3.55 -11.07
N MET A 158 12.17 -3.87 -9.80
CA MET A 158 11.03 -4.69 -9.37
C MET A 158 9.68 -4.01 -9.66
N ALA A 159 9.61 -2.69 -9.57
CA ALA A 159 8.40 -1.91 -9.82
C ALA A 159 8.22 -1.51 -11.31
N HIS A 160 8.90 -2.18 -12.24
CA HIS A 160 8.79 -1.87 -13.67
C HIS A 160 7.44 -2.28 -14.28
N SER A 161 6.78 -3.30 -13.74
CA SER A 161 5.44 -3.71 -14.21
C SER A 161 4.41 -2.62 -13.93
N GLU A 162 3.58 -2.27 -14.92
CA GLU A 162 2.45 -1.34 -14.78
C GLU A 162 1.41 -1.82 -13.75
N ARG A 163 1.46 -3.11 -13.37
CA ARG A 163 0.61 -3.70 -12.35
C ARG A 163 1.04 -3.29 -10.93
N VAL A 164 2.31 -2.87 -10.75
CA VAL A 164 2.82 -2.41 -9.46
C VAL A 164 2.33 -0.98 -9.20
N GLU A 165 1.28 -0.87 -8.40
CA GLU A 165 0.66 0.41 -8.06
C GLU A 165 1.16 1.00 -6.74
N GLY A 166 1.85 0.21 -5.91
CA GLY A 166 2.36 0.68 -4.63
C GLY A 166 3.62 -0.05 -4.18
N ILE A 167 4.46 0.66 -3.45
CA ILE A 167 5.63 0.08 -2.77
C ILE A 167 5.60 0.53 -1.32
N THR A 168 5.78 -0.45 -0.44
CA THR A 168 6.00 -0.21 0.98
C THR A 168 7.30 -0.85 1.44
N TRP A 169 7.75 -0.52 2.64
CA TRP A 169 8.96 -1.06 3.24
C TRP A 169 8.66 -1.80 4.53
N GLY A 170 9.49 -2.79 4.88
CA GLY A 170 9.31 -3.65 6.04
C GLY A 170 10.50 -3.55 6.99
N ALA A 171 10.39 -2.79 8.09
CA ALA A 171 11.45 -2.64 9.09
C ALA A 171 11.65 -3.90 9.93
N GLU A 172 10.58 -4.67 10.13
CA GLU A 172 10.56 -5.83 11.02
C GLU A 172 11.44 -6.95 10.46
N ASP A 173 11.09 -7.46 9.27
CA ASP A 173 11.82 -8.52 8.58
C ASP A 173 13.24 -8.08 8.21
N LEU A 174 13.41 -6.85 7.72
CA LEU A 174 14.72 -6.29 7.43
C LEU A 174 15.64 -6.32 8.67
N SER A 175 15.11 -5.96 9.86
CA SER A 175 15.93 -5.96 11.07
C SER A 175 16.44 -7.35 11.41
N GLY A 176 15.61 -8.38 11.21
CA GLY A 176 16.00 -9.78 11.35
C GLY A 176 17.05 -10.19 10.32
N ALA A 177 16.82 -9.84 9.05
CA ALA A 177 17.71 -10.19 7.94
C ALA A 177 19.12 -9.60 8.06
N ILE A 178 19.26 -8.38 8.60
CA ILE A 178 20.57 -7.73 8.80
C ILE A 178 21.16 -7.95 10.19
N GLY A 179 20.45 -8.67 11.08
CA GLY A 179 20.90 -8.92 12.46
C GLY A 179 20.94 -7.66 13.34
N ALA A 180 20.06 -6.70 13.09
CA ALA A 180 20.00 -5.46 13.86
C ALA A 180 19.48 -5.71 15.28
N LYS A 181 20.17 -5.17 16.29
CA LYS A 181 19.76 -5.28 17.70
C LYS A 181 18.61 -4.34 18.06
N ALA A 182 18.47 -3.25 17.35
CA ALA A 182 17.41 -2.26 17.51
C ALA A 182 17.09 -1.62 16.16
N LYS A 183 15.84 -1.19 15.98
CA LYS A 183 15.38 -0.44 14.81
C LYS A 183 15.36 1.06 15.08
N ARG A 184 15.18 1.43 16.34
CA ARG A 184 14.98 2.82 16.79
C ARG A 184 15.94 3.15 17.92
N ASP A 185 16.24 4.44 18.03
CA ASP A 185 16.97 5.02 19.14
C ASP A 185 16.07 5.19 20.40
N GLU A 186 16.65 5.72 21.48
CA GLU A 186 15.96 5.99 22.75
C GLU A 186 14.82 7.03 22.64
N ASN A 187 14.83 7.85 21.57
CA ASN A 187 13.81 8.86 21.29
C ASN A 187 12.70 8.30 20.36
N GLY A 188 12.80 7.05 19.92
CA GLY A 188 11.87 6.40 19.04
C GLY A 188 12.09 6.67 17.55
N ASN A 189 13.19 7.36 17.17
CA ASN A 189 13.54 7.59 15.77
C ASN A 189 14.19 6.36 15.17
N TYR A 190 13.93 6.07 13.91
CA TYR A 190 14.62 5.00 13.19
C TYR A 190 16.13 5.27 13.11
N LEU A 191 16.93 4.21 13.30
CA LEU A 191 18.36 4.26 13.05
C LEU A 191 18.65 4.49 11.56
N GLU A 192 19.84 5.00 11.24
CA GLU A 192 20.21 5.47 9.90
C GLU A 192 19.93 4.46 8.77
N VAL A 193 20.24 3.16 9.00
CA VAL A 193 19.99 2.13 7.99
C VAL A 193 18.51 2.01 7.64
N PHE A 194 17.62 2.12 8.62
CA PHE A 194 16.17 2.06 8.37
C PHE A 194 15.65 3.34 7.72
N ASN A 195 16.17 4.51 8.09
CA ASN A 195 15.87 5.77 7.41
C ASN A 195 16.35 5.78 5.96
N PHE A 196 17.52 5.22 5.70
CA PHE A 196 18.03 5.04 4.33
C PHE A 196 17.08 4.17 3.50
N VAL A 197 16.65 3.02 4.04
CA VAL A 197 15.73 2.10 3.36
C VAL A 197 14.35 2.75 3.14
N ARG A 198 13.82 3.44 4.14
CA ARG A 198 12.56 4.20 4.04
C ARG A 198 12.62 5.23 2.91
N SER A 199 13.71 6.02 2.86
CA SER A 199 13.92 7.02 1.80
C SER A 199 14.10 6.39 0.43
N THR A 200 14.84 5.28 0.34
CA THR A 200 15.04 4.54 -0.90
C THR A 200 13.72 3.98 -1.44
N CYS A 201 12.87 3.45 -0.55
CA CYS A 201 11.52 2.98 -0.92
C CYS A 201 10.67 4.10 -1.52
N LEU A 202 10.61 5.26 -0.85
CA LEU A 202 9.91 6.45 -1.35
C LEU A 202 10.39 6.84 -2.75
N LEU A 203 11.70 6.99 -2.93
CA LEU A 203 12.29 7.40 -4.20
C LEU A 203 12.03 6.39 -5.32
N ALA A 204 12.12 5.09 -5.01
CA ALA A 204 11.85 4.03 -5.98
C ALA A 204 10.37 4.02 -6.40
N ALA A 205 9.44 4.15 -5.45
CA ALA A 205 8.02 4.20 -5.74
C ALA A 205 7.68 5.37 -6.68
N VAL A 206 8.14 6.58 -6.36
CA VAL A 206 7.90 7.78 -7.19
C VAL A 206 8.54 7.64 -8.57
N ALA A 207 9.76 7.11 -8.66
CA ALA A 207 10.45 6.90 -9.94
C ALA A 207 9.72 5.92 -10.89
N CYS A 208 8.91 5.01 -10.32
CA CYS A 208 8.13 4.03 -11.07
C CYS A 208 6.64 4.40 -11.20
N ASN A 209 6.24 5.60 -10.82
CA ASN A 209 4.84 6.04 -10.74
C ASN A 209 3.96 5.14 -9.85
N ALA A 210 4.57 4.46 -8.89
CA ALA A 210 3.86 3.69 -7.87
C ALA A 210 3.64 4.55 -6.61
N GLN A 211 2.59 4.24 -5.87
CA GLN A 211 2.28 4.93 -4.62
C GLN A 211 3.32 4.59 -3.54
N PRO A 212 3.98 5.58 -2.91
CA PRO A 212 4.83 5.35 -1.75
C PRO A 212 3.96 5.18 -0.50
N ILE A 213 4.00 3.98 0.09
CA ILE A 213 3.24 3.62 1.28
C ILE A 213 4.22 3.41 2.43
N ASP A 214 4.02 4.12 3.54
CA ASP A 214 4.89 3.98 4.71
C ASP A 214 4.60 2.68 5.49
N ALA A 215 5.60 2.19 6.24
CA ALA A 215 5.54 0.93 6.97
C ALA A 215 4.63 0.98 8.21
N VAL A 216 4.42 -0.19 8.82
CA VAL A 216 3.68 -0.36 10.07
C VAL A 216 4.30 0.43 11.23
N TYR A 217 3.47 0.86 12.17
CA TYR A 217 3.89 1.38 13.46
C TYR A 217 3.53 0.38 14.57
N VAL A 218 4.53 -0.28 15.13
CA VAL A 218 4.32 -1.44 16.02
C VAL A 218 3.91 -1.08 17.45
N ASP A 219 4.21 0.14 17.92
CA ASP A 219 3.82 0.57 19.28
C ASP A 219 2.38 1.10 19.29
N ILE A 220 1.42 0.18 19.29
CA ILE A 220 -0.03 0.49 19.26
C ILE A 220 -0.50 1.32 20.46
N LYS A 221 0.29 1.41 21.54
CA LYS A 221 -0.06 2.15 22.75
C LYS A 221 0.47 3.61 22.72
N ASN A 222 1.11 4.01 21.64
CA ASN A 222 1.73 5.32 21.50
C ASN A 222 1.13 6.09 20.30
N PRO A 223 -0.11 6.60 20.42
CA PRO A 223 -0.77 7.32 19.33
C PRO A 223 -0.05 8.62 18.95
N GLU A 224 0.59 9.32 19.90
CA GLU A 224 1.36 10.51 19.62
C GLU A 224 2.62 10.20 18.79
N GLY A 225 3.27 9.06 19.07
CA GLY A 225 4.40 8.58 18.26
C GLY A 225 3.97 8.24 16.84
N LEU A 226 2.83 7.57 16.67
CA LEU A 226 2.24 7.30 15.37
C LEU A 226 1.96 8.61 14.61
N ALA A 227 1.30 9.58 15.25
CA ALA A 227 0.95 10.85 14.63
C ALA A 227 2.19 11.63 14.14
N ARG A 228 3.26 11.65 14.96
CA ARG A 228 4.56 12.27 14.55
C ARG A 228 5.17 11.54 13.35
N GLU A 229 5.16 10.20 13.34
CA GLU A 229 5.71 9.42 12.24
C GLU A 229 4.90 9.60 10.95
N CYS A 230 3.56 9.62 11.03
CA CYS A 230 2.68 9.91 9.90
C CYS A 230 2.94 11.30 9.32
N LYS A 231 3.03 12.32 10.20
CA LYS A 231 3.36 13.68 9.76
C LYS A 231 4.70 13.72 9.03
N THR A 232 5.74 13.13 9.61
CA THR A 232 7.06 13.04 8.96
C THR A 232 6.99 12.32 7.61
N GLY A 233 6.20 11.24 7.53
CA GLY A 233 5.98 10.50 6.28
C GLY A 233 5.31 11.37 5.21
N ALA A 234 4.23 12.07 5.57
CA ALA A 234 3.53 12.98 4.67
C ALA A 234 4.45 14.15 4.22
N ASP A 235 5.19 14.76 5.15
CA ASP A 235 6.16 15.81 4.84
C ASP A 235 7.29 15.32 3.90
N MET A 236 7.65 14.04 3.93
CA MET A 236 8.61 13.41 3.01
C MET A 236 8.02 13.10 1.63
N GLY A 237 6.71 12.94 1.51
CA GLY A 237 6.03 12.59 0.26
C GLY A 237 5.39 11.20 0.23
N PHE A 238 5.34 10.46 1.33
CA PHE A 238 4.47 9.28 1.43
C PHE A 238 3.01 9.73 1.37
N THR A 239 2.15 8.90 0.77
CA THR A 239 0.72 9.21 0.60
C THR A 239 -0.20 8.26 1.35
N GLY A 240 0.36 7.30 2.06
CA GLY A 240 -0.38 6.35 2.88
C GLY A 240 0.54 5.58 3.81
N LYS A 241 -0.07 4.79 4.69
CA LYS A 241 0.64 3.98 5.68
C LYS A 241 -0.09 2.68 5.97
N ILE A 242 0.67 1.62 6.22
CA ILE A 242 0.10 0.35 6.67
C ILE A 242 -0.26 0.43 8.16
N THR A 243 -1.43 -0.11 8.52
CA THR A 243 -1.92 -0.17 9.90
C THR A 243 -2.13 -1.61 10.35
N ILE A 244 -1.89 -1.88 11.64
CA ILE A 244 -2.01 -3.21 12.26
C ILE A 244 -3.02 -3.23 13.42
N HIS A 245 -3.59 -2.08 13.76
CA HIS A 245 -4.60 -1.98 14.81
C HIS A 245 -5.65 -0.93 14.44
N PRO A 246 -6.96 -1.17 14.72
CA PRO A 246 -8.04 -0.25 14.37
C PRO A 246 -7.85 1.19 14.87
N SER A 247 -7.26 1.37 16.07
CA SER A 247 -7.00 2.72 16.62
C SER A 247 -6.01 3.57 15.83
N GLN A 248 -5.29 2.99 14.88
CA GLN A 248 -4.32 3.70 14.06
C GLN A 248 -4.96 4.37 12.84
N ILE A 249 -6.10 3.87 12.37
CA ILE A 249 -6.70 4.22 11.07
C ILE A 249 -7.04 5.71 11.00
N GLU A 250 -7.77 6.24 11.97
CA GLU A 250 -8.16 7.66 11.99
C GLU A 250 -6.95 8.61 12.03
N ILE A 251 -5.90 8.23 12.80
CA ILE A 251 -4.65 9.01 12.88
C ILE A 251 -3.97 9.04 11.51
N VAL A 252 -3.90 7.89 10.86
CA VAL A 252 -3.29 7.75 9.53
C VAL A 252 -4.11 8.50 8.48
N ASN A 253 -5.42 8.28 8.42
CA ASN A 253 -6.29 8.98 7.47
C ASN A 253 -6.18 10.49 7.61
N SER A 254 -6.20 11.00 8.85
CA SER A 254 -6.06 12.44 9.11
C SER A 254 -4.72 13.00 8.64
N ALA A 255 -3.62 12.25 8.85
CA ALA A 255 -2.28 12.71 8.50
C ALA A 255 -2.01 12.72 6.99
N PHE A 256 -2.65 11.81 6.24
CA PHE A 256 -2.49 11.70 4.78
C PHE A 256 -3.66 12.31 4.00
N THR A 257 -4.53 13.05 4.65
CA THR A 257 -5.57 13.88 4.00
C THR A 257 -5.14 15.34 4.03
N PRO A 258 -5.00 16.01 2.88
CA PRO A 258 -4.68 17.43 2.86
C PRO A 258 -5.73 18.26 3.60
N THR A 259 -5.28 19.24 4.36
CA THR A 259 -6.16 20.21 5.00
C THR A 259 -6.74 21.19 3.96
N GLN A 260 -7.89 21.81 4.26
CA GLN A 260 -8.47 22.82 3.37
C GLN A 260 -7.47 23.98 3.13
N ALA A 261 -6.69 24.36 4.12
CA ALA A 261 -5.65 25.41 3.98
C ALA A 261 -4.56 25.03 2.98
N GLU A 262 -4.11 23.76 2.98
CA GLU A 262 -3.12 23.26 2.02
C GLU A 262 -3.69 23.21 0.60
N ILE A 263 -4.96 22.79 0.46
CA ILE A 263 -5.68 22.80 -0.83
C ILE A 263 -5.83 24.23 -1.36
N ASP A 264 -6.24 25.18 -0.51
CA ASP A 264 -6.39 26.58 -0.89
C ASP A 264 -5.05 27.20 -1.32
N GLU A 265 -3.97 26.93 -0.56
CA GLU A 265 -2.63 27.38 -0.91
C GLU A 265 -2.13 26.79 -2.23
N ALA A 266 -2.37 25.50 -2.46
CA ALA A 266 -2.05 24.85 -3.72
C ALA A 266 -2.78 25.49 -4.91
N ASN A 267 -4.07 25.76 -4.77
CA ASN A 267 -4.88 26.43 -5.80
C ASN A 267 -4.39 27.87 -6.08
N GLU A 268 -4.06 28.63 -5.03
CA GLU A 268 -3.48 29.97 -5.20
C GLU A 268 -2.13 29.92 -5.94
N LEU A 269 -1.29 28.93 -5.64
CA LEU A 269 -0.01 28.76 -6.31
C LEU A 269 -0.17 28.37 -7.78
N ILE A 270 -1.11 27.47 -8.10
CA ILE A 270 -1.44 27.09 -9.49
C ILE A 270 -1.88 28.34 -10.27
N ALA A 271 -2.82 29.11 -9.73
CA ALA A 271 -3.32 30.32 -10.39
C ALA A 271 -2.20 31.35 -10.62
N ALA A 272 -1.29 31.51 -9.64
CA ALA A 272 -0.13 32.37 -9.78
C ALA A 272 0.82 31.88 -10.90
N PHE A 273 1.07 30.56 -11.00
CA PHE A 273 1.88 30.01 -12.08
C PHE A 273 1.29 30.32 -13.46
N GLU A 274 -0.01 30.10 -13.65
CA GLU A 274 -0.69 30.41 -14.92
C GLU A 274 -0.56 31.90 -15.32
N GLU A 275 -0.64 32.79 -14.36
CA GLU A 275 -0.50 34.24 -14.61
C GLU A 275 0.94 34.60 -15.02
N TYR A 276 1.94 34.11 -14.28
CA TYR A 276 3.36 34.38 -14.56
C TYR A 276 3.81 33.72 -15.85
N GLU A 277 3.32 32.52 -16.19
CA GLU A 277 3.62 31.86 -17.45
C GLU A 277 3.07 32.66 -18.66
N LYS A 278 1.84 33.17 -18.57
CA LYS A 278 1.28 34.07 -19.59
C LYS A 278 2.11 35.34 -19.76
N ALA A 279 2.77 35.80 -18.69
CA ALA A 279 3.69 36.94 -18.71
C ALA A 279 5.14 36.59 -19.15
N GLY A 280 5.39 35.33 -19.56
CA GLY A 280 6.70 34.83 -19.98
C GLY A 280 7.72 34.67 -18.84
N LYS A 281 7.27 34.52 -17.60
CA LYS A 281 8.13 34.36 -16.42
C LYS A 281 7.97 32.94 -15.88
N MET A 282 9.09 32.22 -15.73
CA MET A 282 9.14 30.84 -15.22
C MET A 282 9.56 30.75 -13.74
N ALA A 283 9.90 31.87 -13.12
CA ALA A 283 10.24 31.96 -11.71
C ALA A 283 9.69 33.26 -11.11
N PHE A 284 9.12 33.17 -9.92
CA PHE A 284 8.56 34.31 -9.20
C PHE A 284 8.61 34.08 -7.69
N THR A 285 8.27 35.11 -6.92
CA THR A 285 8.16 34.99 -5.46
C THR A 285 6.69 34.76 -5.07
N PHE A 286 6.43 33.65 -4.39
CA PHE A 286 5.12 33.32 -3.81
C PHE A 286 5.26 33.21 -2.29
N ARG A 287 4.51 33.99 -1.54
CA ARG A 287 4.55 34.04 -0.06
C ARG A 287 5.98 34.15 0.53
N GLY A 288 6.87 34.88 -0.15
CA GLY A 288 8.26 35.08 0.29
C GLY A 288 9.23 33.97 -0.10
N GLN A 289 8.79 32.93 -0.79
CA GLN A 289 9.62 31.84 -1.32
C GLN A 289 9.71 31.89 -2.83
N MET A 290 10.82 31.39 -3.40
CA MET A 290 10.97 31.28 -4.84
C MET A 290 10.13 30.11 -5.35
N ALA A 291 9.16 30.41 -6.22
CA ALA A 291 8.38 29.43 -6.97
C ALA A 291 8.93 29.29 -8.39
N VAL A 292 9.13 28.06 -8.85
CA VAL A 292 9.60 27.71 -10.18
C VAL A 292 8.77 26.54 -10.73
N SER A 293 8.81 26.27 -12.02
CA SER A 293 7.94 25.31 -12.70
C SER A 293 7.85 23.92 -12.05
N TYR A 294 8.92 23.44 -11.40
CA TYR A 294 8.89 22.16 -10.69
C TYR A 294 8.10 22.23 -9.36
N THR A 295 7.90 23.40 -8.76
CA THR A 295 7.14 23.54 -7.52
C THR A 295 5.68 23.15 -7.72
N HIS A 296 5.17 23.28 -8.93
CA HIS A 296 3.79 22.96 -9.25
C HIS A 296 3.56 21.48 -9.62
N LEU A 297 4.62 20.68 -9.78
CA LEU A 297 4.51 19.23 -10.04
C LEU A 297 4.02 18.46 -8.79
N THR A 298 4.15 19.03 -7.61
CA THR A 298 3.64 18.43 -6.35
C THR A 298 2.17 18.75 -6.08
N LEU A 299 1.61 19.74 -6.77
CA LEU A 299 0.23 20.22 -6.57
C LEU A 299 -0.85 19.23 -7.06
N PRO A 300 -0.69 18.50 -8.19
CA PRO A 300 -1.67 17.51 -8.61
C PRO A 300 -1.94 16.42 -7.57
N THR A 301 -0.93 16.06 -6.76
CA THR A 301 -1.08 15.09 -5.67
C THR A 301 -1.99 15.61 -4.56
N ILE A 302 -1.92 16.91 -4.25
CA ILE A 302 -2.76 17.56 -3.22
C ILE A 302 -4.18 17.80 -3.75
N CYS A 303 -4.34 18.12 -5.04
CA CYS A 303 -5.64 18.43 -5.64
C CYS A 303 -6.38 17.20 -6.20
N SER A 304 -5.79 16.00 -6.14
CA SER A 304 -6.39 14.75 -6.63
C SER A 304 -7.13 13.97 -5.53
N VAL A 305 -7.28 14.55 -4.36
CA VAL A 305 -7.97 13.95 -3.19
C VAL A 305 -9.41 14.40 -3.11
#